data_b7a9962947165c73d86fe3541d517ca6
#
_entry.id   b7a9962947165c73d86fe3541d517ca6
#
_cell.length_a   1.000
_cell.length_b   1.000
_cell.length_c   1.000
_cell.angle_alpha   90.00
_cell.angle_beta   90.00
_cell.angle_gamma   90.00
#
_symmetry.space_group_name_H-M   'P 1'
#
loop_
_entity.id
_entity.type
_entity.pdbx_description
1 polymer ?
#
loop_
_entity_poly.entity_id
_entity_poly.type
_entity_poly.pdbx_seq_one_letter_code
_entity_poly.pdbx_strand_id
1 'polypeptide(L)'
;QRNESLKQEGISYLAAAELPVVIINVNRSGPGLGGLGASQSDYFQSTKGGGHGDYRLIVLAPSKAQEMYDYTMLAFDLADKHRNPVLVLADGFLGQMMEPVELKEAQNVQLPEKDWITNGAKDRDKRKIASYALTNEVAEASCLNWQKKYQDIKDTEQMWEDFQVEDAEYLIVGYGTCGRIAKSIVLAARAQGVKLGLIRPITLWPFPEKAFQNIIAKGILTLELNSGQMIEDVKLAVNCNIPVHFYSRQGGMLPTQQAIFDKLNLEFNLNLKEGL
;
A
#
# COMPACT_ATOMS: atom_id res chain seq x y z
N GLN A 1 -2.32 5.54 -14.68
CA GLN A 1 -0.87 5.50 -14.44
C GLN A 1 -0.09 6.63 -15.12
N ARG A 2 -0.10 6.72 -16.47
CA ARG A 2 0.61 7.82 -17.17
C ARG A 2 0.17 9.20 -16.68
N ASN A 3 -1.11 9.35 -16.42
CA ASN A 3 -1.66 10.61 -15.90
C ASN A 3 -1.20 10.90 -14.47
N GLU A 4 -0.99 9.90 -13.63
CA GLU A 4 -0.47 10.08 -12.27
C GLU A 4 0.98 10.57 -12.31
N SER A 5 1.85 9.97 -13.11
CA SER A 5 3.23 10.43 -13.26
C SER A 5 3.32 11.89 -13.71
N LEU A 6 2.42 12.34 -14.58
CA LEU A 6 2.34 13.75 -14.99
C LEU A 6 1.76 14.68 -13.91
N LYS A 7 1.09 14.14 -12.89
CA LYS A 7 0.49 14.89 -11.77
C LYS A 7 1.37 14.96 -10.52
N GLN A 8 2.57 14.37 -10.54
CA GLN A 8 3.40 14.26 -9.34
C GLN A 8 3.77 15.61 -8.74
N GLU A 9 3.96 16.64 -9.54
CA GLU A 9 4.15 18.01 -9.05
C GLU A 9 2.91 18.48 -8.27
N GLY A 10 1.71 18.32 -8.85
CA GLY A 10 0.46 18.65 -8.19
C GLY A 10 0.22 17.86 -6.90
N ILE A 11 0.57 16.58 -6.89
CA ILE A 11 0.45 15.71 -5.71
C ILE A 11 1.37 16.19 -4.59
N SER A 12 2.62 16.52 -4.90
CA SER A 12 3.54 17.09 -3.91
C SER A 12 3.04 18.42 -3.35
N TYR A 13 2.46 19.26 -4.21
CA TYR A 13 1.85 20.52 -3.78
C TYR A 13 0.65 20.30 -2.85
N LEU A 14 -0.24 19.34 -3.17
CA LEU A 14 -1.39 18.99 -2.33
C LEU A 14 -0.95 18.52 -0.94
N ALA A 15 0.10 17.68 -0.87
CA ALA A 15 0.65 17.22 0.39
C ALA A 15 1.26 18.36 1.22
N ALA A 16 2.04 19.24 0.58
CA ALA A 16 2.67 20.37 1.24
C ALA A 16 1.65 21.44 1.69
N ALA A 17 0.57 21.62 0.93
CA ALA A 17 -0.53 22.53 1.29
C ALA A 17 -1.54 21.90 2.27
N GLU A 18 -1.31 20.63 2.67
CA GLU A 18 -2.15 19.87 3.61
C GLU A 18 -3.62 19.81 3.16
N LEU A 19 -3.82 19.50 1.88
CA LEU A 19 -5.16 19.38 1.29
C LEU A 19 -5.61 17.92 1.29
N PRO A 20 -6.79 17.61 1.86
CA PRO A 20 -7.37 16.28 1.81
C PRO A 20 -7.87 15.97 0.39
N VAL A 21 -7.27 14.96 -0.24
CA VAL A 21 -7.61 14.52 -1.59
C VAL A 21 -7.50 13.00 -1.66
N VAL A 22 -8.43 12.36 -2.34
CA VAL A 22 -8.34 10.93 -2.67
C VAL A 22 -7.88 10.78 -4.12
N ILE A 23 -6.82 9.98 -4.30
CA ILE A 23 -6.23 9.67 -5.59
C ILE A 23 -6.42 8.18 -5.83
N ILE A 24 -6.91 7.80 -7.01
CA ILE A 24 -7.03 6.39 -7.40
C ILE A 24 -6.06 6.12 -8.54
N ASN A 25 -5.12 5.20 -8.30
CA ASN A 25 -4.19 4.71 -9.30
C ASN A 25 -4.45 3.23 -9.60
N VAL A 26 -4.84 2.93 -10.83
CA VAL A 26 -4.93 1.55 -11.33
C VAL A 26 -3.67 1.27 -12.14
N ASN A 27 -2.72 0.58 -11.51
CA ASN A 27 -1.38 0.36 -12.02
C ASN A 27 -1.37 -0.66 -13.17
N ARG A 28 -0.68 -0.33 -14.24
CA ARG A 28 -0.42 -1.20 -15.40
C ARG A 28 1.07 -1.28 -15.69
N SER A 29 1.47 -2.25 -16.50
CA SER A 29 2.88 -2.47 -16.79
C SER A 29 3.54 -1.26 -17.47
N GLY A 30 4.72 -0.90 -16.99
CA GLY A 30 5.65 0.11 -17.48
C GLY A 30 7.00 -0.54 -17.82
N PRO A 31 8.08 0.28 -18.01
CA PRO A 31 8.12 1.75 -17.99
C PRO A 31 7.63 2.42 -19.28
N GLY A 32 7.56 3.74 -19.25
CA GLY A 32 7.18 4.57 -20.41
C GLY A 32 5.73 4.37 -20.85
N LEU A 33 5.48 4.08 -22.12
CA LEU A 33 4.14 3.78 -22.60
C LEU A 33 3.63 2.45 -22.00
N GLY A 34 4.51 1.47 -21.82
CA GLY A 34 4.22 0.18 -21.22
C GLY A 34 3.16 -0.64 -21.94
N GLY A 35 2.53 -1.54 -21.19
CA GLY A 35 1.44 -2.41 -21.64
C GLY A 35 0.14 -2.18 -20.87
N LEU A 36 -0.91 -2.95 -21.20
CA LEU A 36 -2.21 -2.88 -20.53
C LEU A 36 -2.32 -3.88 -19.36
N GLY A 37 -1.39 -4.83 -19.25
CA GLY A 37 -1.42 -5.86 -18.22
C GLY A 37 -1.22 -5.30 -16.80
N ALA A 38 -1.68 -6.04 -15.82
CA ALA A 38 -1.55 -5.70 -14.40
C ALA A 38 -0.08 -5.57 -13.98
N SER A 39 0.18 -4.65 -13.07
CA SER A 39 1.52 -4.42 -12.52
C SER A 39 1.43 -3.80 -11.13
N GLN A 40 2.51 -3.91 -10.37
CA GLN A 40 2.72 -3.25 -9.08
C GLN A 40 3.98 -2.37 -9.11
N SER A 41 4.38 -1.91 -10.30
CA SER A 41 5.63 -1.16 -10.50
C SER A 41 5.61 0.29 -9.99
N ASP A 42 4.44 0.82 -9.62
CA ASP A 42 4.32 2.16 -9.04
C ASP A 42 4.38 2.17 -7.49
N TYR A 43 4.80 1.07 -6.88
CA TYR A 43 4.92 0.99 -5.42
C TYR A 43 5.86 2.09 -4.88
N PHE A 44 7.07 2.22 -5.41
CA PHE A 44 7.99 3.27 -4.98
C PHE A 44 7.47 4.67 -5.26
N GLN A 45 6.90 4.90 -6.44
CA GLN A 45 6.32 6.19 -6.79
C GLN A 45 5.23 6.60 -5.77
N SER A 46 4.41 5.64 -5.34
CA SER A 46 3.32 5.88 -4.40
C SER A 46 3.78 6.00 -2.95
N THR A 47 4.78 5.21 -2.52
CA THR A 47 5.19 5.10 -1.11
C THR A 47 6.43 5.89 -0.75
N LYS A 48 7.36 6.09 -1.70
CA LYS A 48 8.63 6.81 -1.45
C LYS A 48 8.61 8.25 -1.96
N GLY A 49 7.53 8.66 -2.66
CA GLY A 49 7.37 9.97 -3.26
C GLY A 49 7.83 9.99 -4.73
N GLY A 50 6.94 10.41 -5.61
CA GLY A 50 7.20 10.53 -7.05
C GLY A 50 7.39 11.97 -7.53
N GLY A 51 7.14 12.96 -6.65
CA GLY A 51 7.25 14.39 -6.92
C GLY A 51 8.37 15.06 -6.13
N HIS A 52 8.21 16.35 -5.87
CA HIS A 52 9.19 17.18 -5.22
C HIS A 52 9.04 17.18 -3.69
N GLY A 53 10.14 17.02 -2.97
CA GLY A 53 10.26 17.23 -1.52
C GLY A 53 9.96 15.98 -0.66
N ASP A 54 10.02 16.18 0.66
CA ASP A 54 9.91 15.15 1.68
C ASP A 54 8.46 14.90 2.09
N TYR A 55 7.59 14.60 1.14
CA TYR A 55 6.19 14.32 1.43
C TYR A 55 5.86 12.82 1.45
N ARG A 56 4.75 12.48 2.06
CA ARG A 56 4.18 11.12 2.06
C ARG A 56 2.68 11.16 1.79
N LEU A 57 2.19 10.13 1.11
CA LEU A 57 0.76 9.84 0.98
C LEU A 57 0.40 8.67 1.89
N ILE A 58 -0.83 8.60 2.37
CA ILE A 58 -1.35 7.34 2.89
C ILE A 58 -1.71 6.50 1.67
N VAL A 59 -1.20 5.26 1.58
CA VAL A 59 -1.40 4.40 0.41
C VAL A 59 -2.12 3.12 0.83
N LEU A 60 -3.31 2.91 0.28
CA LEU A 60 -4.16 1.74 0.53
C LEU A 60 -4.13 0.79 -0.67
N ALA A 61 -4.00 -0.50 -0.44
CA ALA A 61 -3.93 -1.54 -1.47
C ALA A 61 -5.07 -2.55 -1.36
N PRO A 62 -6.17 -2.37 -2.08
CA PRO A 62 -7.26 -3.34 -2.14
C PRO A 62 -6.86 -4.61 -2.90
N SER A 63 -7.49 -5.74 -2.58
CA SER A 63 -7.29 -7.05 -3.22
C SER A 63 -8.56 -7.63 -3.86
N LYS A 64 -9.69 -6.95 -3.70
CA LYS A 64 -11.01 -7.34 -4.24
C LYS A 64 -11.89 -6.11 -4.49
N ALA A 65 -12.96 -6.27 -5.29
CA ALA A 65 -13.85 -5.17 -5.65
C ALA A 65 -14.53 -4.53 -4.43
N GLN A 66 -14.93 -5.32 -3.42
CA GLN A 66 -15.48 -4.78 -2.17
C GLN A 66 -14.49 -3.88 -1.45
N GLU A 67 -13.21 -4.24 -1.41
CA GLU A 67 -12.18 -3.40 -0.79
C GLU A 67 -11.90 -2.13 -1.60
N MET A 68 -12.03 -2.17 -2.94
CA MET A 68 -11.97 -0.94 -3.75
C MET A 68 -13.02 0.07 -3.29
N TYR A 69 -14.25 -0.40 -3.03
CA TYR A 69 -15.33 0.43 -2.52
C TYR A 69 -15.06 0.88 -1.08
N ASP A 70 -14.83 -0.06 -0.16
CA ASP A 70 -14.65 0.22 1.27
C ASP A 70 -13.44 1.14 1.52
N TYR A 71 -12.30 0.90 0.85
CA TYR A 71 -11.10 1.71 1.04
C TYR A 71 -11.17 3.06 0.34
N THR A 72 -11.99 3.21 -0.69
CA THR A 72 -12.25 4.53 -1.26
C THR A 72 -13.03 5.40 -0.27
N MET A 73 -14.01 4.87 0.44
CA MET A 73 -14.70 5.58 1.51
C MET A 73 -13.74 5.93 2.66
N LEU A 74 -13.00 4.94 3.15
CA LEU A 74 -12.00 5.13 4.19
C LEU A 74 -10.93 6.19 3.81
N ALA A 75 -10.55 6.24 2.52
CA ALA A 75 -9.57 7.20 2.04
C ALA A 75 -10.02 8.66 2.22
N PHE A 76 -11.31 8.96 2.07
CA PHE A 76 -11.85 10.28 2.36
C PHE A 76 -11.77 10.62 3.84
N ASP A 77 -12.10 9.68 4.72
CA ASP A 77 -12.03 9.87 6.17
C ASP A 77 -10.58 10.09 6.63
N LEU A 78 -9.63 9.27 6.14
CA LEU A 78 -8.22 9.43 6.44
C LEU A 78 -7.63 10.74 5.88
N ALA A 79 -8.05 11.13 4.67
CA ALA A 79 -7.60 12.38 4.07
C ALA A 79 -8.04 13.59 4.91
N ASP A 80 -9.29 13.62 5.33
CA ASP A 80 -9.83 14.69 6.19
C ASP A 80 -9.22 14.66 7.60
N LYS A 81 -9.08 13.46 8.20
CA LYS A 81 -8.51 13.28 9.53
C LYS A 81 -7.10 13.83 9.64
N HIS A 82 -6.25 13.52 8.65
CA HIS A 82 -4.82 13.88 8.68
C HIS A 82 -4.47 15.10 7.83
N ARG A 83 -5.44 15.70 7.13
CA ARG A 83 -5.18 16.76 6.16
C ARG A 83 -4.04 16.38 5.22
N ASN A 84 -4.17 15.21 4.60
CA ASN A 84 -3.13 14.60 3.77
C ASN A 84 -3.75 13.90 2.58
N PRO A 85 -3.16 13.94 1.39
CA PRO A 85 -3.63 13.13 0.28
C PRO A 85 -3.54 11.64 0.59
N VAL A 86 -4.55 10.87 0.20
CA VAL A 86 -4.62 9.41 0.30
C VAL A 86 -4.70 8.82 -1.09
N LEU A 87 -3.92 7.77 -1.34
CA LEU A 87 -3.87 7.09 -2.62
C LEU A 87 -4.37 5.65 -2.46
N VAL A 88 -5.35 5.27 -3.26
CA VAL A 88 -5.79 3.87 -3.42
C VAL A 88 -5.05 3.29 -4.61
N LEU A 89 -4.11 2.36 -4.34
CA LEU A 89 -3.26 1.71 -5.33
C LEU A 89 -3.82 0.33 -5.69
N ALA A 90 -4.47 0.23 -6.82
CA ALA A 90 -4.93 -1.01 -7.41
C ALA A 90 -4.07 -1.40 -8.62
N ASP A 91 -4.25 -2.60 -9.13
CA ASP A 91 -3.65 -3.03 -10.39
C ASP A 91 -4.70 -3.30 -11.47
N GLY A 92 -4.23 -3.46 -12.72
CA GLY A 92 -5.11 -3.61 -13.87
C GLY A 92 -5.91 -4.92 -13.87
N PHE A 93 -5.51 -5.94 -13.11
CA PHE A 93 -6.28 -7.16 -12.96
C PHE A 93 -7.51 -6.91 -12.07
N LEU A 94 -7.30 -6.29 -10.92
CA LEU A 94 -8.37 -5.90 -10.01
C LEU A 94 -9.34 -4.90 -10.69
N GLY A 95 -8.82 -3.95 -11.47
CA GLY A 95 -9.63 -2.98 -12.20
C GLY A 95 -10.53 -3.55 -13.30
N GLN A 96 -10.30 -4.79 -13.73
CA GLN A 96 -11.09 -5.51 -14.75
C GLN A 96 -11.97 -6.62 -14.16
N MET A 97 -11.82 -6.91 -12.87
CA MET A 97 -12.60 -7.97 -12.21
C MET A 97 -14.05 -7.54 -12.03
N MET A 98 -14.94 -8.50 -12.23
CA MET A 98 -16.37 -8.36 -11.90
C MET A 98 -16.68 -9.22 -10.68
N GLU A 99 -16.96 -8.56 -9.56
CA GLU A 99 -17.34 -9.19 -8.28
C GLU A 99 -18.57 -8.47 -7.72
N PRO A 100 -19.45 -9.15 -6.98
CA PRO A 100 -20.52 -8.48 -6.27
C PRO A 100 -19.96 -7.53 -5.20
N VAL A 101 -20.54 -6.35 -5.10
CA VAL A 101 -20.21 -5.33 -4.10
C VAL A 101 -21.45 -5.00 -3.30
N GLU A 102 -21.34 -5.10 -1.98
CA GLU A 102 -22.36 -4.65 -1.05
C GLU A 102 -22.17 -3.14 -0.82
N LEU A 103 -23.18 -2.36 -1.19
CA LEU A 103 -23.20 -0.92 -0.91
C LEU A 103 -23.59 -0.71 0.54
N LYS A 104 -22.68 -0.15 1.33
CA LYS A 104 -22.90 0.17 2.74
C LYS A 104 -23.32 1.62 2.88
N GLU A 105 -24.15 1.92 3.87
CA GLU A 105 -24.37 3.31 4.26
C GLU A 105 -23.09 3.93 4.81
N ALA A 106 -22.89 5.21 4.51
CA ALA A 106 -21.73 5.94 5.03
C ALA A 106 -21.77 5.94 6.57
N GLN A 107 -20.69 5.49 7.18
CA GLN A 107 -20.57 5.56 8.64
C GLN A 107 -20.38 7.01 9.07
N ASN A 108 -21.04 7.40 10.15
CA ASN A 108 -20.89 8.74 10.71
C ASN A 108 -19.57 8.80 11.51
N VAL A 109 -18.45 9.03 10.82
CA VAL A 109 -17.13 9.14 11.43
C VAL A 109 -16.97 10.54 12.03
N GLN A 110 -16.55 10.63 13.29
CA GLN A 110 -16.17 11.92 13.89
C GLN A 110 -14.85 12.40 13.30
N LEU A 111 -14.93 13.37 12.41
CA LEU A 111 -13.76 14.02 11.82
C LEU A 111 -13.40 15.28 12.61
N PRO A 112 -12.11 15.69 12.60
CA PRO A 112 -11.70 16.96 13.20
C PRO A 112 -12.43 18.16 12.59
N GLU A 113 -12.63 19.20 13.37
CA GLU A 113 -13.19 20.45 12.86
C GLU A 113 -12.28 21.03 11.77
N LYS A 114 -12.90 21.43 10.65
CA LYS A 114 -12.17 22.00 9.51
C LYS A 114 -11.96 23.50 9.68
N ASP A 115 -11.19 23.90 10.69
CA ASP A 115 -10.86 25.29 11.02
C ASP A 115 -9.98 26.00 9.98
N TRP A 116 -9.40 25.24 9.05
CA TRP A 116 -8.48 25.69 7.99
C TRP A 116 -9.17 26.05 6.66
N ILE A 117 -10.43 25.67 6.44
CA ILE A 117 -11.11 25.88 5.15
C ILE A 117 -11.29 27.36 4.81
N THR A 118 -11.24 27.66 3.49
CA THR A 118 -11.39 29.03 2.96
C THR A 118 -12.83 29.32 2.56
N ASN A 119 -13.73 29.32 3.52
CA ASN A 119 -15.17 29.53 3.34
C ASN A 119 -15.64 30.98 3.53
N GLY A 120 -14.78 31.95 3.22
CA GLY A 120 -14.97 33.37 3.49
C GLY A 120 -14.32 33.79 4.81
N ALA A 121 -14.20 35.11 5.04
CA ALA A 121 -13.53 35.66 6.21
C ALA A 121 -14.44 36.64 6.98
N LYS A 122 -15.75 36.39 7.00
CA LYS A 122 -16.68 37.18 7.79
C LYS A 122 -16.45 36.89 9.27
N ASP A 123 -16.24 37.94 10.04
CA ASP A 123 -16.05 37.91 11.51
C ASP A 123 -14.85 37.07 12.00
N ARG A 124 -13.82 36.84 11.13
CA ARG A 124 -12.57 36.19 11.46
C ARG A 124 -11.42 36.62 10.54
N ASP A 125 -10.18 36.25 10.91
CA ASP A 125 -9.00 36.50 10.09
C ASP A 125 -9.03 35.71 8.80
N LYS A 126 -8.34 36.22 7.77
CA LYS A 126 -8.18 35.52 6.47
C LYS A 126 -7.33 34.28 6.64
N ARG A 127 -7.79 33.17 6.06
CA ARG A 127 -7.03 31.92 5.97
C ARG A 127 -6.32 31.84 4.62
N LYS A 128 -5.12 31.28 4.63
CA LYS A 128 -4.31 31.08 3.43
C LYS A 128 -3.90 29.61 3.36
N ILE A 129 -4.15 28.97 2.23
CA ILE A 129 -3.65 27.63 1.91
C ILE A 129 -2.56 27.81 0.85
N ALA A 130 -1.33 27.45 1.18
CA ALA A 130 -0.19 27.54 0.27
C ALA A 130 0.94 26.65 0.80
N SER A 131 1.80 26.20 -0.11
CA SER A 131 3.01 25.42 0.22
C SER A 131 4.28 26.30 0.22
N TYR A 132 4.19 27.55 -0.19
CA TYR A 132 5.34 28.43 -0.32
C TYR A 132 5.76 29.08 0.99
N ALA A 133 7.02 28.92 1.36
CA ALA A 133 7.67 29.57 2.49
C ALA A 133 8.56 30.74 2.02
N LEU A 134 8.47 31.89 2.68
CA LEU A 134 9.23 33.08 2.32
C LEU A 134 10.68 33.05 2.84
N THR A 135 10.92 32.36 3.95
CA THR A 135 12.25 32.24 4.58
C THR A 135 12.57 30.78 4.88
N ASN A 136 13.87 30.50 5.06
CA ASN A 136 14.35 29.15 5.39
C ASN A 136 13.81 28.65 6.73
N GLU A 137 13.67 29.54 7.72
CA GLU A 137 13.15 29.19 9.05
C GLU A 137 11.68 28.75 8.98
N VAL A 138 10.87 29.44 8.16
CA VAL A 138 9.46 29.04 7.92
C VAL A 138 9.38 27.73 7.16
N ALA A 139 10.27 27.52 6.19
CA ALA A 139 10.35 26.26 5.45
C ALA A 139 10.71 25.09 6.38
N GLU A 140 11.73 25.24 7.20
CA GLU A 140 12.16 24.20 8.17
C GLU A 140 11.04 23.90 9.18
N ALA A 141 10.40 24.90 9.75
CA ALA A 141 9.28 24.71 10.67
C ALA A 141 8.12 23.91 10.01
N SER A 142 7.82 24.18 8.75
CA SER A 142 6.83 23.42 7.98
C SER A 142 7.25 21.96 7.80
N CYS A 143 8.51 21.70 7.42
CA CYS A 143 9.04 20.34 7.30
C CYS A 143 8.96 19.55 8.60
N LEU A 144 9.30 20.16 9.73
CA LEU A 144 9.20 19.53 11.05
C LEU A 144 7.75 19.21 11.43
N ASN A 145 6.79 20.07 11.09
CA ASN A 145 5.37 19.80 11.31
C ASN A 145 4.87 18.64 10.46
N TRP A 146 5.25 18.56 9.18
CA TRP A 146 4.91 17.41 8.32
C TRP A 146 5.52 16.11 8.84
N GLN A 147 6.79 16.12 9.27
CA GLN A 147 7.42 14.93 9.83
C GLN A 147 6.71 14.44 11.10
N LYS A 148 6.28 15.35 11.97
CA LYS A 148 5.48 15.00 13.15
C LYS A 148 4.14 14.37 12.77
N LYS A 149 3.42 14.95 11.79
CA LYS A 149 2.19 14.38 11.23
C LYS A 149 2.43 12.98 10.64
N TYR A 150 3.50 12.80 9.88
CA TYR A 150 3.83 11.49 9.29
C TYR A 150 4.19 10.46 10.34
N GLN A 151 4.81 10.86 11.44
CA GLN A 151 5.04 9.94 12.56
C GLN A 151 3.72 9.51 13.21
N ASP A 152 2.80 10.44 13.45
CA ASP A 152 1.45 10.12 13.96
C ASP A 152 0.71 9.14 13.03
N ILE A 153 0.73 9.38 11.72
CA ILE A 153 0.16 8.46 10.74
C ILE A 153 0.81 7.06 10.81
N LYS A 154 2.14 6.99 10.94
CA LYS A 154 2.84 5.71 11.11
C LYS A 154 2.41 4.96 12.36
N ASP A 155 2.15 5.69 13.43
CA ASP A 155 1.79 5.08 14.72
C ASP A 155 0.33 4.60 14.73
N THR A 156 -0.56 5.24 13.98
CA THR A 156 -2.02 5.03 14.08
C THR A 156 -2.65 4.29 12.90
N GLU A 157 -2.09 4.39 11.67
CA GLU A 157 -2.80 3.98 10.46
C GLU A 157 -2.22 2.73 9.78
N GLN A 158 -1.44 1.93 10.48
CA GLN A 158 -0.94 0.66 9.93
C GLN A 158 -2.07 -0.38 9.85
N MET A 159 -2.32 -0.92 8.66
CA MET A 159 -3.36 -1.90 8.39
C MET A 159 -2.81 -3.09 7.60
N TRP A 160 -3.18 -4.31 8.03
CA TRP A 160 -2.82 -5.55 7.34
C TRP A 160 -3.85 -6.64 7.63
N GLU A 161 -3.76 -7.72 6.88
CA GLU A 161 -4.50 -8.98 7.13
C GLU A 161 -3.50 -10.09 7.41
N ASP A 162 -3.68 -10.76 8.55
CA ASP A 162 -3.02 -12.01 8.86
C ASP A 162 -3.91 -13.18 8.43
N PHE A 163 -3.35 -14.12 7.70
CA PHE A 163 -4.05 -15.31 7.28
C PHE A 163 -3.23 -16.56 7.61
N GLN A 164 -3.69 -17.33 8.60
CA GLN A 164 -3.04 -18.54 9.11
C GLN A 164 -1.57 -18.32 9.53
N VAL A 165 -1.31 -17.24 10.27
CA VAL A 165 0.05 -16.84 10.69
C VAL A 165 0.45 -17.50 12.03
N GLU A 166 -0.51 -17.85 12.89
CA GLU A 166 -0.28 -18.22 14.30
C GLU A 166 0.63 -19.43 14.47
N ASP A 167 0.58 -20.40 13.57
CA ASP A 167 1.41 -21.61 13.60
C ASP A 167 2.32 -21.72 12.37
N ALA A 168 2.47 -20.63 11.60
CA ALA A 168 3.21 -20.66 10.35
C ALA A 168 4.72 -20.80 10.60
N GLU A 169 5.34 -21.76 9.89
CA GLU A 169 6.80 -21.91 9.83
C GLU A 169 7.41 -21.07 8.72
N TYR A 170 6.64 -20.80 7.68
CA TYR A 170 7.01 -19.97 6.53
C TYR A 170 5.90 -18.97 6.23
N LEU A 171 6.26 -17.83 5.68
CA LEU A 171 5.30 -16.78 5.34
C LEU A 171 5.42 -16.37 3.88
N ILE A 172 4.28 -16.02 3.29
CA ILE A 172 4.24 -15.21 2.06
C ILE A 172 3.85 -13.79 2.46
N VAL A 173 4.46 -12.79 1.81
CA VAL A 173 4.04 -11.40 1.91
C VAL A 173 3.68 -10.91 0.52
N GLY A 174 2.47 -10.38 0.36
CA GLY A 174 1.98 -9.87 -0.92
C GLY A 174 0.78 -8.96 -0.72
N TYR A 175 0.64 -7.93 -1.54
CA TYR A 175 -0.50 -7.01 -1.50
C TYR A 175 -1.33 -7.08 -2.79
N GLY A 176 -2.52 -6.50 -2.80
CA GLY A 176 -3.37 -6.44 -3.97
C GLY A 176 -3.62 -7.81 -4.58
N THR A 177 -3.49 -7.94 -5.89
CA THR A 177 -3.64 -9.21 -6.63
C THR A 177 -2.66 -10.29 -6.14
N CYS A 178 -1.41 -9.94 -5.78
CA CYS A 178 -0.45 -10.89 -5.22
C CYS A 178 -0.89 -11.43 -3.86
N GLY A 179 -1.47 -10.60 -3.00
CA GLY A 179 -2.05 -11.04 -1.72
C GLY A 179 -3.20 -12.01 -1.91
N ARG A 180 -4.06 -11.75 -2.90
CA ARG A 180 -5.16 -12.65 -3.26
C ARG A 180 -4.66 -14.01 -3.76
N ILE A 181 -3.67 -14.03 -4.66
CA ILE A 181 -3.04 -15.27 -5.15
C ILE A 181 -2.38 -16.01 -3.98
N ALA A 182 -1.63 -15.31 -3.14
CA ALA A 182 -0.93 -15.89 -1.99
C ALA A 182 -1.90 -16.60 -1.02
N LYS A 183 -3.11 -16.08 -0.83
CA LYS A 183 -4.13 -16.73 0.00
C LYS A 183 -4.52 -18.11 -0.49
N SER A 184 -4.68 -18.29 -1.81
CA SER A 184 -4.94 -19.60 -2.43
C SER A 184 -3.72 -20.53 -2.30
N ILE A 185 -2.51 -20.00 -2.43
CA ILE A 185 -1.26 -20.73 -2.25
C ILE A 185 -1.13 -21.27 -0.82
N VAL A 186 -1.45 -20.46 0.17
CA VAL A 186 -1.43 -20.87 1.59
C VAL A 186 -2.38 -22.03 1.83
N LEU A 187 -3.61 -21.94 1.33
CA LEU A 187 -4.59 -23.04 1.45
C LEU A 187 -4.10 -24.34 0.80
N ALA A 188 -3.56 -24.26 -0.41
CA ALA A 188 -3.06 -25.41 -1.14
C ALA A 188 -1.79 -26.02 -0.51
N ALA A 189 -0.91 -25.22 0.06
CA ALA A 189 0.27 -25.69 0.79
C ALA A 189 -0.12 -26.36 2.12
N ARG A 190 -1.07 -25.81 2.84
CA ARG A 190 -1.57 -26.38 4.09
C ARG A 190 -2.31 -27.69 3.89
N ALA A 191 -3.03 -27.86 2.78
CA ALA A 191 -3.62 -29.14 2.40
C ALA A 191 -2.57 -30.25 2.21
N GLN A 192 -1.31 -29.87 1.95
CA GLN A 192 -0.16 -30.78 1.84
C GLN A 192 0.69 -30.84 3.13
N GLY A 193 0.18 -30.30 4.25
CA GLY A 193 0.83 -30.37 5.57
C GLY A 193 1.93 -29.31 5.81
N VAL A 194 2.12 -28.36 4.88
CA VAL A 194 3.09 -27.27 5.06
C VAL A 194 2.45 -26.11 5.81
N LYS A 195 3.04 -25.72 6.94
CA LYS A 195 2.59 -24.59 7.77
C LYS A 195 3.01 -23.27 7.14
N LEU A 196 2.32 -22.88 6.09
CA LEU A 196 2.49 -21.60 5.39
C LEU A 196 1.45 -20.62 5.87
N GLY A 197 1.83 -19.35 6.05
CA GLY A 197 0.94 -18.24 6.39
C GLY A 197 1.10 -17.09 5.41
N LEU A 198 0.19 -16.10 5.47
CA LEU A 198 0.24 -14.89 4.66
C LEU A 198 0.10 -13.67 5.56
N ILE A 199 0.99 -12.70 5.38
CA ILE A 199 0.79 -11.31 5.80
C ILE A 199 0.49 -10.49 4.55
N ARG A 200 -0.68 -9.89 4.53
CA ARG A 200 -1.11 -9.02 3.44
C ARG A 200 -1.15 -7.56 3.88
N PRO A 201 -0.15 -6.74 3.51
CA PRO A 201 -0.24 -5.30 3.71
C PRO A 201 -1.50 -4.72 3.06
N ILE A 202 -2.27 -3.94 3.82
CA ILE A 202 -3.40 -3.13 3.35
C ILE A 202 -2.93 -1.71 3.17
N THR A 203 -2.24 -1.12 4.16
CA THR A 203 -1.47 0.09 3.95
C THR A 203 -0.10 -0.27 3.40
N LEU A 204 0.31 0.43 2.33
CA LEU A 204 1.68 0.35 1.79
C LEU A 204 2.54 1.51 2.29
N TRP A 205 1.92 2.62 2.61
CA TRP A 205 2.46 3.65 3.46
C TRP A 205 1.34 4.20 4.37
N PRO A 206 1.52 4.19 5.70
CA PRO A 206 2.66 3.60 6.41
C PRO A 206 2.74 2.08 6.19
N PHE A 207 3.96 1.56 6.01
CA PHE A 207 4.14 0.11 5.92
C PHE A 207 3.80 -0.54 7.26
N PRO A 208 3.07 -1.67 7.30
CA PRO A 208 2.62 -2.26 8.55
C PRO A 208 3.75 -3.04 9.25
N GLU A 209 4.76 -2.34 9.73
CA GLU A 209 5.90 -2.92 10.46
C GLU A 209 5.44 -3.70 11.69
N LYS A 210 4.31 -3.30 12.29
CA LYS A 210 3.72 -3.99 13.46
C LYS A 210 3.31 -5.43 13.14
N ALA A 211 2.93 -5.72 11.89
CA ALA A 211 2.60 -7.07 11.44
C ALA A 211 3.80 -8.04 11.54
N PHE A 212 5.01 -7.52 11.55
CA PHE A 212 6.25 -8.29 11.57
C PHE A 212 6.89 -8.36 12.96
N GLN A 213 6.28 -7.74 13.96
CA GLN A 213 6.75 -7.82 15.34
C GLN A 213 6.46 -9.21 15.91
N ASN A 214 7.46 -9.81 16.55
CA ASN A 214 7.37 -11.13 17.19
C ASN A 214 7.08 -12.32 16.24
N ILE A 215 7.31 -12.18 14.95
CA ILE A 215 7.19 -13.29 14.01
C ILE A 215 8.34 -14.27 14.23
N ILE A 216 7.98 -15.56 14.34
CA ILE A 216 8.94 -16.68 14.42
C ILE A 216 8.74 -17.52 13.15
N ALA A 217 9.31 -17.08 12.03
CA ALA A 217 9.28 -17.81 10.77
C ALA A 217 10.70 -18.21 10.35
N LYS A 218 10.83 -19.35 9.67
CA LYS A 218 12.09 -19.83 9.10
C LYS A 218 12.47 -19.07 7.82
N GLY A 219 11.50 -18.46 7.16
CA GLY A 219 11.71 -17.66 5.97
C GLY A 219 10.43 -17.03 5.45
N ILE A 220 10.61 -15.97 4.65
CA ILE A 220 9.54 -15.19 4.03
C ILE A 220 9.75 -15.19 2.51
N LEU A 221 8.67 -15.43 1.75
CA LEU A 221 8.63 -15.20 0.32
C LEU A 221 7.82 -13.97 0.01
N THR A 222 8.44 -12.91 -0.53
CA THR A 222 7.74 -11.73 -1.02
C THR A 222 7.30 -11.96 -2.47
N LEU A 223 6.01 -11.74 -2.72
CA LEU A 223 5.36 -11.94 -4.02
C LEU A 223 4.89 -10.60 -4.58
N GLU A 224 5.39 -10.22 -5.77
CA GLU A 224 5.09 -8.93 -6.39
C GLU A 224 4.92 -9.04 -7.92
N LEU A 225 4.24 -8.03 -8.52
CA LEU A 225 4.14 -7.85 -9.99
C LEU A 225 5.06 -6.71 -10.46
N ASN A 226 6.30 -6.70 -9.98
CA ASN A 226 7.34 -5.73 -10.31
C ASN A 226 8.74 -6.34 -10.11
N SER A 227 9.79 -5.54 -10.15
CA SER A 227 11.19 -5.98 -10.04
C SER A 227 11.73 -6.04 -8.59
N GLY A 228 10.86 -6.02 -7.59
CA GLY A 228 11.21 -6.05 -6.17
C GLY A 228 11.26 -4.63 -5.59
N GLN A 229 10.11 -4.15 -5.11
CA GLN A 229 9.99 -2.84 -4.49
C GLN A 229 9.51 -2.98 -3.03
N MET A 230 8.40 -3.68 -2.79
CA MET A 230 7.91 -3.91 -1.42
C MET A 230 8.86 -4.78 -0.59
N ILE A 231 9.61 -5.68 -1.23
CA ILE A 231 10.60 -6.51 -0.51
C ILE A 231 11.62 -5.70 0.30
N GLU A 232 11.93 -4.47 -0.10
CA GLU A 232 12.80 -3.59 0.67
C GLU A 232 12.17 -3.23 2.01
N ASP A 233 10.89 -2.87 2.02
CA ASP A 233 10.16 -2.56 3.25
C ASP A 233 9.94 -3.82 4.12
N VAL A 234 9.72 -4.98 3.51
CA VAL A 234 9.65 -6.27 4.26
C VAL A 234 10.98 -6.57 4.95
N LYS A 235 12.12 -6.42 4.25
CA LYS A 235 13.44 -6.62 4.85
C LYS A 235 13.71 -5.66 6.00
N LEU A 236 13.31 -4.41 5.88
CA LEU A 236 13.42 -3.43 6.96
C LEU A 236 12.53 -3.81 8.15
N ALA A 237 11.29 -4.24 7.91
CA ALA A 237 10.33 -4.58 8.96
C ALA A 237 10.77 -5.79 9.81
N VAL A 238 11.47 -6.76 9.21
CA VAL A 238 12.04 -7.91 9.95
C VAL A 238 13.46 -7.65 10.47
N ASN A 239 13.99 -6.43 10.34
CA ASN A 239 15.37 -6.08 10.72
C ASN A 239 16.41 -7.04 10.14
N CYS A 240 16.17 -7.61 8.97
CA CYS A 240 16.99 -8.63 8.31
C CYS A 240 17.27 -9.90 9.16
N ASN A 241 16.48 -10.15 10.21
CA ASN A 241 16.64 -11.31 11.11
C ASN A 241 16.06 -12.60 10.55
N ILE A 242 15.15 -12.50 9.57
CA ILE A 242 14.51 -13.63 8.90
C ILE A 242 14.94 -13.58 7.43
N PRO A 243 15.33 -14.71 6.80
CA PRO A 243 15.61 -14.75 5.36
C PRO A 243 14.39 -14.31 4.55
N VAL A 244 14.54 -13.31 3.69
CA VAL A 244 13.49 -12.80 2.81
C VAL A 244 13.87 -13.10 1.37
N HIS A 245 13.11 -13.98 0.75
CA HIS A 245 13.22 -14.39 -0.65
C HIS A 245 12.24 -13.63 -1.52
N PHE A 246 12.45 -13.67 -2.81
CA PHE A 246 11.67 -12.91 -3.78
C PHE A 246 11.18 -13.76 -4.94
N TYR A 247 9.92 -13.60 -5.31
CA TYR A 247 9.37 -14.10 -6.54
C TYR A 247 8.47 -13.07 -7.20
N SER A 248 8.59 -12.91 -8.50
CA SER A 248 7.78 -11.95 -9.24
C SER A 248 7.45 -12.37 -10.65
N ARG A 249 6.43 -11.71 -11.20
CA ARG A 249 6.14 -11.65 -12.64
C ARG A 249 6.05 -10.19 -13.06
N GLN A 250 6.35 -9.92 -14.30
CA GLN A 250 6.42 -8.56 -14.85
C GLN A 250 5.70 -8.51 -16.19
N GLY A 251 5.53 -7.28 -16.75
CA GLY A 251 4.97 -7.08 -18.08
C GLY A 251 3.50 -7.48 -18.21
N GLY A 252 2.76 -7.59 -17.11
CA GLY A 252 1.35 -7.99 -17.12
C GLY A 252 1.11 -9.48 -16.93
N MET A 253 2.16 -10.28 -16.75
CA MET A 253 2.03 -11.70 -16.45
C MET A 253 1.69 -11.92 -14.97
N LEU A 254 0.81 -12.90 -14.69
CA LEU A 254 0.50 -13.31 -13.32
C LEU A 254 1.31 -14.56 -12.93
N PRO A 255 1.67 -14.72 -11.66
CA PRO A 255 2.30 -15.91 -11.15
C PRO A 255 1.29 -17.09 -11.14
N THR A 256 1.73 -18.26 -11.55
CA THR A 256 0.95 -19.50 -11.43
C THR A 256 1.23 -20.19 -10.09
N GLN A 257 0.31 -21.04 -9.65
CA GLN A 257 0.49 -21.84 -8.43
C GLN A 257 1.77 -22.69 -8.51
N GLN A 258 1.98 -23.38 -9.62
CA GLN A 258 3.18 -24.21 -9.82
C GLN A 258 4.46 -23.41 -9.67
N ALA A 259 4.56 -22.25 -10.32
CA ALA A 259 5.76 -21.44 -10.26
C ALA A 259 6.05 -20.88 -8.85
N ILE A 260 5.00 -20.59 -8.06
CA ILE A 260 5.17 -20.20 -6.65
C ILE A 260 5.60 -21.42 -5.82
N PHE A 261 5.02 -22.59 -6.04
CA PHE A 261 5.41 -23.83 -5.36
C PHE A 261 6.85 -24.22 -5.67
N ASP A 262 7.27 -24.13 -6.93
CA ASP A 262 8.66 -24.39 -7.33
C ASP A 262 9.62 -23.44 -6.57
N LYS A 263 9.25 -22.19 -6.45
CA LYS A 263 10.05 -21.20 -5.69
C LYS A 263 10.08 -21.51 -4.20
N LEU A 264 8.95 -21.85 -3.59
CA LEU A 264 8.87 -22.24 -2.17
C LEU A 264 9.69 -23.52 -1.92
N ASN A 265 9.59 -24.51 -2.81
CA ASN A 265 10.37 -25.75 -2.72
C ASN A 265 11.87 -25.48 -2.78
N LEU A 266 12.30 -24.61 -3.71
CA LEU A 266 13.71 -24.23 -3.87
C LEU A 266 14.26 -23.50 -2.63
N GLU A 267 13.55 -22.52 -2.13
CA GLU A 267 14.06 -21.65 -1.07
C GLU A 267 13.94 -22.25 0.33
N PHE A 268 12.90 -23.07 0.54
CA PHE A 268 12.58 -23.61 1.87
C PHE A 268 12.76 -25.12 1.97
N ASN A 269 13.26 -25.76 0.91
CA ASN A 269 13.44 -27.21 0.83
C ASN A 269 12.15 -27.99 1.14
N LEU A 270 11.03 -27.55 0.55
CA LEU A 270 9.72 -28.16 0.66
C LEU A 270 9.47 -29.17 -0.49
N ASN A 271 8.32 -29.83 -0.49
CA ASN A 271 7.93 -30.76 -1.54
C ASN A 271 6.46 -30.57 -1.93
N LEU A 272 6.09 -29.32 -2.23
CA LEU A 272 4.76 -28.95 -2.68
C LEU A 272 4.54 -29.37 -4.14
N LYS A 273 3.35 -29.87 -4.46
CA LYS A 273 2.96 -30.31 -5.81
C LYS A 273 1.67 -29.63 -6.24
N GLU A 274 1.54 -29.34 -7.53
CA GLU A 274 0.29 -28.84 -8.10
C GLU A 274 -0.71 -30.04 -8.23
N GLY A 275 -1.99 -29.78 -8.00
CA GLY A 275 -3.06 -30.70 -8.33
C GLY A 275 -3.43 -31.72 -7.24
N LEU A 276 -3.28 -31.36 -5.96
CA LEU A 276 -3.92 -32.08 -4.85
C LEU A 276 -5.12 -31.34 -4.32
#